data_6a40fa65e85cd3cd49c951a23668f03c
#
_entry.id   6a40fa65e85cd3cd49c951a23668f03c
#
_cell.length_a   1.000
_cell.length_b   1.000
_cell.length_c   1.000
_cell.angle_alpha   90.00
_cell.angle_beta   90.00
_cell.angle_gamma   90.00
#
_symmetry.space_group_name_H-M   'P 1'
#
loop_
_entity.id
_entity.type
_entity.pdbx_description
1 polymer ?
#
loop_
_entity_poly.entity_id
_entity_poly.type
_entity_poly.pdbx_seq_one_letter_code
_entity_poly.pdbx_strand_id
1 'polypeptide(L)'
;MKHLFAALCAALAGTAWAEPDPANWQDVLDEANGQTVYWNAWGGSTTINDFIEWVGTRVEEEHGVKLEHVKLTDTADAVSRVIAEKSAGQDKDGAIDLIWINGANFSAMKEADLLFGPFAEALPNWRFVDVDGKTVTTDFTVPTEGYESPWAMAQVVFIYDSEVLPEPPKSAEAIREWAAANPGRFTFPQPPDF
;
A
#
# COMPACT_ATOMS: atom_id res chain seq x y z
N MET A 1 -46.20 -6.20 -51.72
CA MET A 1 -44.86 -6.72 -51.45
C MET A 1 -44.31 -6.04 -50.22
N LYS A 2 -44.37 -6.69 -49.08
CA LYS A 2 -43.88 -6.15 -47.78
C LYS A 2 -42.56 -6.86 -47.50
N HIS A 3 -41.44 -6.11 -47.55
CA HIS A 3 -40.12 -6.62 -47.18
C HIS A 3 -39.95 -6.55 -45.68
N LEU A 4 -39.85 -7.74 -45.03
CA LEU A 4 -39.52 -7.92 -43.64
C LEU A 4 -38.01 -7.85 -43.51
N PHE A 5 -37.45 -6.80 -42.90
CA PHE A 5 -36.06 -6.73 -42.49
C PHE A 5 -35.95 -7.36 -41.08
N ALA A 6 -35.41 -8.55 -41.01
CA ALA A 6 -35.02 -9.15 -39.74
C ALA A 6 -33.64 -8.59 -39.35
N ALA A 7 -33.60 -7.74 -38.33
CA ALA A 7 -32.37 -7.30 -37.72
C ALA A 7 -31.81 -8.42 -36.80
N LEU A 8 -30.72 -9.02 -37.19
CA LEU A 8 -29.97 -9.98 -36.40
C LEU A 8 -29.10 -9.21 -35.36
N CYS A 9 -29.60 -9.07 -34.15
CA CYS A 9 -28.81 -8.58 -33.03
C CYS A 9 -27.88 -9.73 -32.57
N ALA A 10 -26.64 -9.72 -33.01
CA ALA A 10 -25.60 -10.56 -32.43
C ALA A 10 -25.29 -9.99 -31.05
N ALA A 11 -25.75 -10.65 -29.99
CA ALA A 11 -25.32 -10.39 -28.62
C ALA A 11 -23.87 -10.89 -28.51
N LEU A 12 -22.92 -9.98 -28.50
CA LEU A 12 -21.56 -10.26 -28.05
C LEU A 12 -21.66 -10.49 -26.54
N ALA A 13 -21.79 -11.75 -26.14
CA ALA A 13 -21.56 -12.14 -24.75
C ALA A 13 -20.06 -11.93 -24.47
N GLY A 14 -19.71 -10.79 -23.91
CA GLY A 14 -18.40 -10.61 -23.31
C GLY A 14 -18.25 -11.68 -22.23
N THR A 15 -17.26 -12.53 -22.36
CA THR A 15 -16.84 -13.42 -21.26
C THR A 15 -16.40 -12.51 -20.12
N ALA A 16 -17.22 -12.39 -19.09
CA ALA A 16 -16.76 -11.84 -17.83
C ALA A 16 -15.67 -12.78 -17.33
N TRP A 17 -14.44 -12.34 -17.38
CA TRP A 17 -13.33 -13.05 -16.75
C TRP A 17 -13.60 -12.99 -15.25
N ALA A 18 -13.62 -14.15 -14.60
CA ALA A 18 -13.69 -14.20 -13.15
C ALA A 18 -12.36 -13.67 -12.62
N GLU A 19 -12.42 -12.85 -11.57
CA GLU A 19 -11.20 -12.42 -10.89
C GLU A 19 -10.45 -13.66 -10.39
N PRO A 20 -9.10 -13.70 -10.51
CA PRO A 20 -8.31 -14.85 -10.07
C PRO A 20 -8.49 -15.05 -8.56
N ASP A 21 -8.62 -16.30 -8.14
CA ASP A 21 -8.69 -16.65 -6.71
C ASP A 21 -7.30 -16.47 -6.09
N PRO A 22 -7.12 -15.56 -5.12
CA PRO A 22 -5.83 -15.38 -4.45
C PRO A 22 -5.29 -16.65 -3.77
N ALA A 23 -6.16 -17.61 -3.44
CA ALA A 23 -5.78 -18.89 -2.88
C ALA A 23 -5.26 -19.88 -3.94
N ASN A 24 -5.53 -19.65 -5.22
CA ASN A 24 -4.97 -20.41 -6.34
C ASN A 24 -3.86 -19.61 -7.01
N TRP A 25 -2.65 -19.73 -6.49
CA TRP A 25 -1.50 -18.92 -6.95
C TRP A 25 -1.17 -19.10 -8.44
N GLN A 26 -1.46 -20.27 -9.03
CA GLN A 26 -1.23 -20.47 -10.45
C GLN A 26 -2.17 -19.63 -11.31
N ASP A 27 -3.43 -19.49 -10.93
CA ASP A 27 -4.38 -18.63 -11.64
C ASP A 27 -3.95 -17.15 -11.57
N VAL A 28 -3.41 -16.73 -10.40
CA VAL A 28 -2.84 -15.39 -10.25
C VAL A 28 -1.65 -15.16 -11.18
N LEU A 29 -0.73 -16.12 -11.28
CA LEU A 29 0.43 -16.03 -12.18
C LEU A 29 0.02 -15.99 -13.65
N ASP A 30 -0.95 -16.81 -14.03
CA ASP A 30 -1.43 -16.89 -15.41
C ASP A 30 -2.12 -15.58 -15.83
N GLU A 31 -2.92 -14.99 -14.96
CA GLU A 31 -3.60 -13.70 -15.19
C GLU A 31 -2.63 -12.52 -15.18
N ALA A 32 -1.62 -12.54 -14.30
CA ALA A 32 -0.67 -11.45 -14.14
C ALA A 32 0.29 -11.31 -15.34
N ASN A 33 0.55 -12.39 -16.07
CA ASN A 33 1.53 -12.39 -17.16
C ASN A 33 1.16 -11.38 -18.26
N GLY A 34 2.07 -10.47 -18.55
CA GLY A 34 1.89 -9.41 -19.55
C GLY A 34 1.20 -8.16 -19.03
N GLN A 35 0.81 -8.13 -17.75
CA GLN A 35 0.22 -6.95 -17.14
C GLN A 35 1.27 -5.91 -16.74
N THR A 36 0.81 -4.67 -16.54
CA THR A 36 1.58 -3.60 -15.90
C THR A 36 0.91 -3.25 -14.58
N VAL A 37 1.68 -3.21 -13.51
CA VAL A 37 1.25 -2.82 -12.17
C VAL A 37 1.79 -1.45 -11.85
N TYR A 38 0.91 -0.48 -11.61
CA TYR A 38 1.26 0.87 -11.18
C TYR A 38 1.34 0.95 -9.66
N TRP A 39 2.56 0.89 -9.15
CA TRP A 39 2.80 0.97 -7.71
C TRP A 39 3.06 2.40 -7.27
N ASN A 40 2.10 2.96 -6.58
CA ASN A 40 2.16 4.30 -5.99
C ASN A 40 2.87 4.21 -4.64
N ALA A 41 4.13 4.63 -4.58
CA ALA A 41 4.98 4.50 -3.42
C ALA A 41 5.83 5.75 -3.19
N TRP A 42 6.19 6.01 -1.93
CA TRP A 42 7.05 7.13 -1.58
C TRP A 42 8.39 7.10 -2.31
N GLY A 43 8.73 8.21 -2.96
CA GLY A 43 9.91 8.35 -3.83
C GLY A 43 11.10 9.09 -3.22
N GLY A 44 11.07 9.40 -1.92
CA GLY A 44 12.05 10.29 -1.28
C GLY A 44 13.42 9.68 -0.94
N SER A 45 13.64 8.38 -1.20
CA SER A 45 14.92 7.70 -0.97
C SER A 45 15.45 7.02 -2.22
N THR A 46 16.65 7.38 -2.65
CA THR A 46 17.31 6.71 -3.78
C THR A 46 17.51 5.22 -3.53
N THR A 47 17.94 4.82 -2.34
CA THR A 47 18.15 3.41 -1.97
C THR A 47 16.86 2.60 -2.08
N ILE A 48 15.73 3.15 -1.65
CA ILE A 48 14.42 2.47 -1.75
C ILE A 48 13.97 2.45 -3.21
N ASN A 49 14.14 3.55 -3.95
CA ASN A 49 13.79 3.59 -5.36
C ASN A 49 14.58 2.56 -6.18
N ASP A 50 15.88 2.44 -5.94
CA ASP A 50 16.75 1.46 -6.61
C ASP A 50 16.33 0.02 -6.26
N PHE A 51 15.90 -0.21 -5.01
CA PHE A 51 15.36 -1.51 -4.60
C PHE A 51 14.04 -1.84 -5.30
N ILE A 52 13.12 -0.87 -5.42
CA ILE A 52 11.86 -1.05 -6.16
C ILE A 52 12.14 -1.33 -7.64
N GLU A 53 13.10 -0.65 -8.27
CA GLU A 53 13.52 -0.90 -9.64
C GLU A 53 14.09 -2.33 -9.80
N TRP A 54 14.93 -2.76 -8.86
CA TRP A 54 15.44 -4.13 -8.83
C TRP A 54 14.31 -5.15 -8.69
N VAL A 55 13.33 -4.92 -7.81
CA VAL A 55 12.14 -5.79 -7.67
C VAL A 55 11.38 -5.83 -8.99
N GLY A 56 11.16 -4.70 -9.65
CA GLY A 56 10.49 -4.61 -10.94
C GLY A 56 11.18 -5.46 -12.00
N THR A 57 12.51 -5.37 -12.10
CA THR A 57 13.30 -6.21 -13.03
C THR A 57 13.10 -7.70 -12.73
N ARG A 58 13.13 -8.10 -11.46
CA ARG A 58 12.96 -9.51 -11.07
C ARG A 58 11.54 -10.02 -11.36
N VAL A 59 10.53 -9.23 -11.08
CA VAL A 59 9.14 -9.60 -11.33
C VAL A 59 8.85 -9.70 -12.83
N GLU A 60 9.44 -8.83 -13.66
CA GLU A 60 9.32 -8.91 -15.11
C GLU A 60 10.02 -10.16 -15.68
N GLU A 61 11.26 -10.44 -15.24
CA GLU A 61 12.01 -11.62 -15.67
C GLU A 61 11.35 -12.94 -15.27
N GLU A 62 10.77 -13.02 -14.07
CA GLU A 62 10.24 -14.27 -13.51
C GLU A 62 8.77 -14.51 -13.84
N HIS A 63 7.98 -13.43 -14.00
CA HIS A 63 6.52 -13.52 -14.09
C HIS A 63 5.93 -12.76 -15.29
N GLY A 64 6.75 -12.01 -16.05
CA GLY A 64 6.28 -11.22 -17.18
C GLY A 64 5.42 -10.01 -16.78
N VAL A 65 5.50 -9.57 -15.52
CA VAL A 65 4.74 -8.42 -15.00
C VAL A 65 5.64 -7.20 -14.98
N LYS A 66 5.21 -6.13 -15.63
CA LYS A 66 5.91 -4.85 -15.59
C LYS A 66 5.49 -4.05 -14.35
N LEU A 67 6.47 -3.66 -13.53
CA LEU A 67 6.23 -2.81 -12.36
C LEU A 67 6.60 -1.35 -12.68
N GLU A 68 5.62 -0.46 -12.60
CA GLU A 68 5.82 0.98 -12.76
C GLU A 68 5.76 1.67 -11.39
N HIS A 69 6.91 2.15 -10.90
CA HIS A 69 6.98 2.92 -9.66
C HIS A 69 6.50 4.36 -9.89
N VAL A 70 5.27 4.65 -9.47
CA VAL A 70 4.71 6.01 -9.44
C VAL A 70 5.14 6.68 -8.13
N LYS A 71 6.15 7.55 -8.22
CA LYS A 71 6.78 8.17 -7.04
C LYS A 71 5.86 9.21 -6.41
N LEU A 72 5.48 8.98 -5.17
CA LEU A 72 4.70 9.91 -4.35
C LEU A 72 5.61 10.73 -3.44
N THR A 73 5.19 11.95 -3.15
CA THR A 73 5.70 12.77 -2.04
C THR A 73 4.87 12.52 -0.78
N ASP A 74 3.56 12.33 -0.95
CA ASP A 74 2.61 12.03 0.12
C ASP A 74 1.62 10.95 -0.35
N THR A 75 1.38 9.94 0.48
CA THR A 75 0.43 8.85 0.19
C THR A 75 -1.02 9.36 0.13
N ALA A 76 -1.35 10.45 0.83
CA ALA A 76 -2.68 11.05 0.80
C ALA A 76 -3.11 11.50 -0.61
N ASP A 77 -2.16 11.81 -1.51
CA ASP A 77 -2.46 12.15 -2.90
C ASP A 77 -3.05 10.94 -3.65
N ALA A 78 -2.48 9.76 -3.44
CA ALA A 78 -2.98 8.51 -4.03
C ALA A 78 -4.35 8.13 -3.45
N VAL A 79 -4.54 8.25 -2.14
CA VAL A 79 -5.84 8.01 -1.47
C VAL A 79 -6.91 8.94 -2.04
N SER A 80 -6.60 10.22 -2.16
CA SER A 80 -7.52 11.22 -2.74
C SER A 80 -7.90 10.87 -4.18
N ARG A 81 -6.96 10.34 -4.96
CA ARG A 81 -7.20 9.89 -6.32
C ARG A 81 -8.17 8.71 -6.38
N VAL A 82 -7.96 7.67 -5.56
CA VAL A 82 -8.87 6.51 -5.50
C VAL A 82 -10.28 6.95 -5.12
N ILE A 83 -10.41 7.84 -4.12
CA ILE A 83 -11.71 8.39 -3.70
C ILE A 83 -12.39 9.14 -4.86
N ALA A 84 -11.64 9.94 -5.62
CA ALA A 84 -12.18 10.69 -6.74
C ALA A 84 -12.65 9.77 -7.88
N GLU A 85 -11.86 8.76 -8.23
CA GLU A 85 -12.20 7.75 -9.25
C GLU A 85 -13.45 6.96 -8.84
N LYS A 86 -13.52 6.48 -7.62
CA LYS A 86 -14.69 5.80 -7.06
C LYS A 86 -15.95 6.69 -7.09
N SER A 87 -15.80 7.95 -6.68
CA SER A 87 -16.91 8.91 -6.69
C SER A 87 -17.41 9.24 -8.10
N ALA A 88 -16.54 9.11 -9.10
CA ALA A 88 -16.90 9.26 -10.52
C ALA A 88 -17.52 7.98 -11.14
N GLY A 89 -17.65 6.90 -10.34
CA GLY A 89 -18.17 5.61 -10.81
C GLY A 89 -17.15 4.80 -11.61
N GLN A 90 -15.86 5.12 -11.50
CA GLN A 90 -14.77 4.36 -12.10
C GLN A 90 -14.36 3.23 -11.16
N ASP A 91 -15.04 2.09 -11.25
CA ASP A 91 -14.80 0.93 -10.42
C ASP A 91 -13.80 -0.06 -11.05
N LYS A 92 -13.32 0.23 -12.27
CA LYS A 92 -12.34 -0.58 -13.02
C LYS A 92 -11.40 0.34 -13.79
N ASP A 93 -10.24 -0.22 -14.15
CA ASP A 93 -9.22 0.49 -14.92
C ASP A 93 -8.79 1.82 -14.27
N GLY A 94 -8.68 1.84 -12.95
CA GLY A 94 -8.16 2.95 -12.18
C GLY A 94 -6.67 3.20 -12.43
N ALA A 95 -6.15 4.28 -11.90
CA ALA A 95 -4.75 4.66 -12.10
C ALA A 95 -3.80 4.05 -11.07
N ILE A 96 -4.31 3.30 -10.10
CA ILE A 96 -3.56 2.76 -8.96
C ILE A 96 -3.91 1.30 -8.77
N ASP A 97 -2.89 0.44 -8.92
CA ASP A 97 -3.03 -1.00 -8.68
C ASP A 97 -2.48 -1.39 -7.30
N LEU A 98 -1.37 -0.78 -6.91
CA LEU A 98 -0.70 -1.04 -5.65
C LEU A 98 -0.30 0.28 -4.99
N ILE A 99 -0.48 0.35 -3.68
CA ILE A 99 -0.16 1.56 -2.91
C ILE A 99 0.70 1.19 -1.70
N TRP A 100 1.78 1.94 -1.47
CA TRP A 100 2.48 1.91 -0.19
C TRP A 100 1.74 2.81 0.78
N ILE A 101 1.05 2.19 1.73
CA ILE A 101 0.11 2.86 2.61
C ILE A 101 0.38 2.50 4.07
N ASN A 102 -0.02 3.35 4.99
CA ASN A 102 0.00 3.09 6.41
C ASN A 102 -0.91 4.07 7.19
N GLY A 103 -1.15 3.77 8.46
CA GLY A 103 -1.75 4.66 9.44
C GLY A 103 -3.12 5.21 9.04
N ALA A 104 -3.29 6.53 9.12
CA ALA A 104 -4.55 7.19 8.83
C ALA A 104 -5.03 6.97 7.39
N ASN A 105 -4.12 6.84 6.44
CA ASN A 105 -4.43 6.57 5.04
C ASN A 105 -5.02 5.16 4.87
N PHE A 106 -4.41 4.15 5.50
CA PHE A 106 -4.94 2.78 5.50
C PHE A 106 -6.31 2.73 6.17
N SER A 107 -6.45 3.30 7.37
CA SER A 107 -7.73 3.36 8.09
C SER A 107 -8.84 3.96 7.23
N ALA A 108 -8.57 5.10 6.60
CA ALA A 108 -9.55 5.79 5.75
C ALA A 108 -9.98 4.96 4.55
N MET A 109 -9.04 4.32 3.85
CA MET A 109 -9.37 3.47 2.70
C MET A 109 -10.12 2.21 3.11
N LYS A 110 -9.75 1.59 4.24
CA LYS A 110 -10.43 0.41 4.78
C LYS A 110 -11.87 0.75 5.20
N GLU A 111 -12.07 1.84 5.95
CA GLU A 111 -13.39 2.30 6.39
C GLU A 111 -14.32 2.66 5.22
N ALA A 112 -13.74 3.13 4.11
CA ALA A 112 -14.48 3.49 2.90
C ALA A 112 -14.68 2.32 1.91
N ASP A 113 -14.23 1.10 2.26
CA ASP A 113 -14.31 -0.11 1.40
C ASP A 113 -13.65 0.11 0.03
N LEU A 114 -12.43 0.67 0.05
CA LEU A 114 -11.66 1.02 -1.14
C LEU A 114 -10.45 0.11 -1.38
N LEU A 115 -10.21 -0.86 -0.49
CA LEU A 115 -9.10 -1.79 -0.60
C LEU A 115 -9.57 -3.15 -1.15
N PHE A 116 -8.78 -3.73 -2.04
CA PHE A 116 -8.94 -5.12 -2.43
C PHE A 116 -8.47 -6.05 -1.31
N GLY A 117 -9.22 -7.09 -1.02
CA GLY A 117 -8.83 -8.07 -0.02
C GLY A 117 -10.01 -8.81 0.62
N PRO A 118 -9.74 -9.66 1.62
CA PRO A 118 -8.41 -9.98 2.17
C PRO A 118 -7.57 -10.83 1.21
N PHE A 119 -6.27 -10.55 1.09
CA PHE A 119 -5.38 -11.29 0.19
C PHE A 119 -4.04 -11.69 0.84
N ALA A 120 -3.55 -10.92 1.83
CA ALA A 120 -2.17 -11.02 2.30
C ALA A 120 -1.83 -12.40 2.83
N GLU A 121 -2.72 -13.02 3.60
CA GLU A 121 -2.50 -14.34 4.19
C GLU A 121 -2.60 -15.48 3.17
N ALA A 122 -3.20 -15.24 2.00
CA ALA A 122 -3.27 -16.20 0.90
C ALA A 122 -1.97 -16.22 0.06
N LEU A 123 -1.10 -15.22 0.21
CA LEU A 123 0.16 -15.17 -0.53
C LEU A 123 1.09 -16.33 -0.14
N PRO A 124 1.72 -17.02 -1.11
CA PRO A 124 2.62 -18.16 -0.84
C PRO A 124 3.76 -17.83 0.13
N ASN A 125 4.21 -16.58 0.12
CA ASN A 125 5.32 -16.10 0.94
C ASN A 125 4.88 -15.61 2.34
N TRP A 126 3.58 -15.59 2.66
CA TRP A 126 3.09 -15.25 3.99
C TRP A 126 3.73 -16.09 5.09
N ARG A 127 4.04 -17.35 4.81
CA ARG A 127 4.75 -18.26 5.73
C ARG A 127 6.10 -17.76 6.23
N PHE A 128 6.68 -16.73 5.59
CA PHE A 128 7.93 -16.11 6.01
C PHE A 128 7.73 -14.86 6.85
N VAL A 129 6.48 -14.41 7.03
CA VAL A 129 6.13 -13.25 7.85
C VAL A 129 6.16 -13.67 9.31
N ASP A 130 6.91 -12.93 10.12
CA ASP A 130 7.03 -13.15 11.57
C ASP A 130 5.81 -12.53 12.29
N VAL A 131 4.68 -13.23 12.22
CA VAL A 131 3.40 -12.77 12.80
C VAL A 131 3.39 -12.81 14.33
N ASP A 132 4.23 -13.63 14.95
CA ASP A 132 4.30 -13.79 16.40
C ASP A 132 5.26 -12.79 17.04
N GLY A 133 6.35 -12.44 16.34
CA GLY A 133 7.40 -11.55 16.85
C GLY A 133 7.28 -10.10 16.39
N LYS A 134 6.38 -9.79 15.46
CA LYS A 134 6.22 -8.47 14.86
C LYS A 134 4.75 -8.04 14.77
N THR A 135 4.50 -6.75 14.88
CA THR A 135 3.15 -6.17 14.75
C THR A 135 2.76 -5.99 13.28
N VAL A 136 2.73 -7.10 12.52
CA VAL A 136 2.49 -7.08 11.07
C VAL A 136 1.02 -7.31 10.70
N THR A 137 0.16 -7.60 11.68
CA THR A 137 -1.28 -7.77 11.51
C THR A 137 -2.09 -6.59 12.05
N THR A 138 -1.38 -5.52 12.43
CA THR A 138 -1.98 -4.28 12.92
C THR A 138 -1.16 -3.12 12.39
N ASP A 139 -1.79 -2.22 11.64
CA ASP A 139 -1.18 -0.98 11.19
C ASP A 139 -1.55 0.15 12.18
N PHE A 140 -0.56 0.70 12.89
CA PHE A 140 -0.71 1.58 14.05
C PHE A 140 -1.65 0.98 15.11
N THR A 141 -2.94 1.20 15.02
CA THR A 141 -3.94 0.66 15.95
C THR A 141 -5.08 -0.06 15.23
N VAL A 142 -5.01 -0.16 13.90
CA VAL A 142 -6.06 -0.75 13.06
C VAL A 142 -5.64 -2.16 12.64
N PRO A 143 -6.42 -3.20 12.93
CA PRO A 143 -6.17 -4.55 12.43
C PRO A 143 -6.15 -4.55 10.89
N THR A 144 -5.12 -5.16 10.29
CA THR A 144 -4.99 -5.21 8.83
C THR A 144 -6.01 -6.14 8.18
N GLU A 145 -6.40 -7.21 8.87
CA GLU A 145 -7.39 -8.21 8.40
C GLU A 145 -7.10 -8.72 6.98
N GLY A 146 -5.81 -8.80 6.63
CA GLY A 146 -5.37 -9.28 5.32
C GLY A 146 -5.49 -8.29 4.15
N TYR A 147 -5.85 -7.03 4.39
CA TYR A 147 -5.91 -5.98 3.37
C TYR A 147 -4.57 -5.29 3.11
N GLU A 148 -3.57 -5.57 3.93
CA GLU A 148 -2.19 -5.14 3.76
C GLU A 148 -1.22 -6.31 3.82
N SER A 149 -0.21 -6.28 2.93
CA SER A 149 0.97 -7.14 3.03
C SER A 149 2.11 -6.32 3.61
N PRO A 150 2.83 -6.83 4.64
CA PRO A 150 3.88 -6.06 5.28
C PRO A 150 5.05 -5.83 4.32
N TRP A 151 5.45 -4.55 4.19
CA TRP A 151 6.58 -4.11 3.39
C TRP A 151 7.83 -3.94 4.25
N ALA A 152 7.72 -3.10 5.28
CA ALA A 152 8.79 -2.77 6.21
C ALA A 152 8.18 -2.34 7.55
N MET A 153 9.03 -2.28 8.57
CA MET A 153 8.65 -1.71 9.86
C MET A 153 9.42 -0.41 10.08
N ALA A 154 8.68 0.63 10.44
CA ALA A 154 9.24 1.88 10.93
C ALA A 154 9.16 1.96 12.46
N GLN A 155 10.04 2.73 13.06
CA GLN A 155 10.03 3.01 14.48
C GLN A 155 10.22 4.51 14.70
N VAL A 156 9.47 5.08 15.64
CA VAL A 156 9.79 6.41 16.16
C VAL A 156 11.03 6.28 17.04
N VAL A 157 12.08 7.00 16.67
CA VAL A 157 13.31 7.07 17.44
C VAL A 157 13.57 8.49 17.91
N PHE A 158 14.12 8.65 19.10
CA PHE A 158 14.55 9.93 19.60
C PHE A 158 16.02 10.15 19.29
N ILE A 159 16.33 11.27 18.66
CA ILE A 159 17.70 11.68 18.33
C ILE A 159 18.08 12.81 19.27
N TYR A 160 19.29 12.76 19.79
CA TYR A 160 19.84 13.79 20.66
C TYR A 160 21.32 14.04 20.37
N ASP A 161 21.80 15.25 20.63
CA ASP A 161 23.20 15.60 20.59
C ASP A 161 23.84 15.18 21.93
N SER A 162 24.71 14.19 21.89
CA SER A 162 25.37 13.64 23.10
C SER A 162 26.39 14.59 23.72
N GLU A 163 26.88 15.57 22.97
CA GLU A 163 27.76 16.62 23.52
C GLU A 163 26.98 17.65 24.36
N VAL A 164 25.71 17.86 24.01
CA VAL A 164 24.82 18.80 24.70
C VAL A 164 23.98 18.13 25.77
N LEU A 165 23.61 16.87 25.58
CA LEU A 165 22.78 16.07 26.47
C LEU A 165 23.41 14.69 26.69
N PRO A 166 24.48 14.58 27.54
CA PRO A 166 25.20 13.32 27.74
C PRO A 166 24.34 12.19 28.32
N GLU A 167 23.30 12.54 29.08
CA GLU A 167 22.36 11.60 29.69
C GLU A 167 20.94 11.94 29.25
N PRO A 168 20.45 11.40 28.11
CA PRO A 168 19.11 11.66 27.65
C PRO A 168 18.05 10.94 28.52
N PRO A 169 16.83 11.49 28.64
CA PRO A 169 15.73 10.79 29.28
C PRO A 169 15.39 9.48 28.54
N LYS A 170 15.11 8.41 29.29
CA LYS A 170 14.97 7.04 28.76
C LYS A 170 13.54 6.50 28.77
N SER A 171 12.55 7.33 29.09
CA SER A 171 11.14 6.94 29.06
C SER A 171 10.29 8.09 28.57
N ALA A 172 9.10 7.81 28.07
CA ALA A 172 8.16 8.83 27.62
C ALA A 172 7.83 9.83 28.74
N GLU A 173 7.65 9.36 29.97
CA GLU A 173 7.41 10.23 31.13
C GLU A 173 8.61 11.15 31.40
N ALA A 174 9.83 10.60 31.41
CA ALA A 174 11.05 11.38 31.63
C ALA A 174 11.27 12.39 30.47
N ILE A 175 10.93 12.06 29.23
CA ILE A 175 10.98 12.99 28.08
C ILE A 175 9.99 14.15 28.31
N ARG A 176 8.77 13.85 28.73
CA ARG A 176 7.72 14.85 29.02
C ARG A 176 8.20 15.82 30.13
N GLU A 177 8.73 15.29 31.20
CA GLU A 177 9.26 16.09 32.32
C GLU A 177 10.45 16.95 31.91
N TRP A 178 11.38 16.35 31.13
CA TRP A 178 12.53 17.06 30.61
C TRP A 178 12.13 18.19 29.66
N ALA A 179 11.18 17.92 28.74
CA ALA A 179 10.67 18.93 27.81
C ALA A 179 10.00 20.10 28.53
N ALA A 180 9.23 19.82 29.59
CA ALA A 180 8.61 20.85 30.42
C ALA A 180 9.64 21.73 31.15
N ALA A 181 10.74 21.13 31.60
CA ALA A 181 11.86 21.84 32.24
C ALA A 181 12.78 22.57 31.25
N ASN A 182 12.71 22.24 29.96
CA ASN A 182 13.57 22.79 28.91
C ASN A 182 12.75 23.29 27.70
N PRO A 183 11.97 24.37 27.84
CA PRO A 183 11.11 24.89 26.79
C PRO A 183 11.87 25.17 25.49
N GLY A 184 11.32 24.76 24.34
CA GLY A 184 11.89 25.00 23.02
C GLY A 184 13.07 24.07 22.65
N ARG A 185 13.40 23.07 23.49
CA ARG A 185 14.50 22.14 23.23
C ARG A 185 14.05 20.74 22.80
N PHE A 186 12.75 20.51 22.74
CA PHE A 186 12.17 19.26 22.25
C PHE A 186 11.29 19.54 21.03
N THR A 187 11.40 18.71 20.01
CA THR A 187 10.55 18.77 18.82
C THR A 187 10.11 17.37 18.43
N PHE A 188 9.01 17.28 17.73
CA PHE A 188 8.48 16.06 17.15
C PHE A 188 7.70 16.42 15.88
N PRO A 189 7.55 15.47 14.93
CA PRO A 189 6.70 15.72 13.77
C PRO A 189 5.24 15.95 14.20
N GLN A 190 4.57 16.89 13.53
CA GLN A 190 3.15 17.14 13.77
C GLN A 190 2.33 16.19 12.88
N PRO A 191 1.30 15.52 13.42
CA PRO A 191 0.41 14.73 12.57
C PRO A 191 -0.15 15.55 11.39
N PRO A 192 -0.27 14.98 10.18
CA PRO A 192 -0.08 13.56 9.86
C PRO A 192 1.38 13.13 9.56
N ASP A 193 2.35 14.01 9.66
CA ASP A 193 3.76 13.66 9.49
C ASP A 193 4.27 12.77 10.63
N PHE A 194 5.13 11.79 10.30
CA PHE A 194 5.85 10.93 11.24
C PHE A 194 7.16 10.42 10.66
#